data_d9d1aa43e2e8b103ccff9e07c3c6dcfe
#
_entry.id   d9d1aa43e2e8b103ccff9e07c3c6dcfe
#
_cell.length_a   1.000
_cell.length_b   1.000
_cell.length_c   1.000
_cell.angle_alpha   90.00
_cell.angle_beta   90.00
_cell.angle_gamma   90.00
#
_symmetry.space_group_name_H-M   'P 1'
#
loop_
_entity.id
_entity.type
_entity.pdbx_description
1 polymer ?
#
loop_
_entity_poly.entity_id
_entity_poly.type
_entity_poly.pdbx_seq_one_letter_code
_entity_poly.pdbx_strand_id
1 'polypeptide(L)'
;DVEKRRHELYQVVKPSRYIKIYYSTKNISVYAEGIVETCEMENFEMLTKGQISILCPDIYWYSTETQIAEYSKIRGAFHFIFPDNDEPFPIGQYSTQNIMTIVNDGDEVGFILEISGGPAKNPTIYNAATDEYMQILGDIKDGDVITITTKTGNKTVTLEREGVVTNIINRLVSGSTWLTLKQGENKFYVRASEGLSSLKVRLIHRNAYLGV
;
A
#
# COMPACT_ATOMS: atom_id res chain seq x y z
N ASP A 1 33.67 15.98 19.47
CA ASP A 1 33.24 17.32 19.87
C ASP A 1 31.71 17.36 19.98
N VAL A 2 31.21 17.60 21.20
CA VAL A 2 29.76 17.58 21.53
C VAL A 2 29.05 18.73 20.83
N GLU A 3 29.67 19.89 20.75
CA GLU A 3 29.08 21.07 20.11
C GLU A 3 28.85 20.87 18.61
N LYS A 4 29.80 20.21 17.93
CA LYS A 4 29.68 19.90 16.52
C LYS A 4 28.51 18.93 16.24
N ARG A 5 28.40 17.87 17.07
CA ARG A 5 27.27 16.89 16.92
C ARG A 5 25.93 17.54 17.22
N ARG A 6 25.86 18.43 18.22
CA ARG A 6 24.66 19.21 18.52
C ARG A 6 24.26 20.10 17.32
N HIS A 7 25.23 20.77 16.73
CA HIS A 7 24.98 21.60 15.55
C HIS A 7 24.50 20.77 14.36
N GLU A 8 25.09 19.60 14.11
CA GLU A 8 24.66 18.66 13.07
C GLU A 8 23.22 18.19 13.33
N LEU A 9 22.84 17.88 14.57
CA LEU A 9 21.48 17.50 14.94
C LEU A 9 20.49 18.63 14.65
N TYR A 10 20.79 19.87 15.04
CA TYR A 10 19.94 21.02 14.76
C TYR A 10 19.81 21.35 13.26
N GLN A 11 20.73 20.90 12.41
CA GLN A 11 20.60 21.01 10.96
C GLN A 11 19.54 20.07 10.42
N VAL A 12 19.38 18.88 11.02
CA VAL A 12 18.42 17.85 10.59
C VAL A 12 17.07 18.07 11.27
N VAL A 13 17.07 18.25 12.59
CA VAL A 13 15.87 18.35 13.44
C VAL A 13 15.56 19.83 13.69
N LYS A 14 14.86 20.45 12.73
CA LYS A 14 14.45 21.88 12.84
C LYS A 14 12.97 21.95 13.23
N PRO A 15 12.59 22.82 14.18
CA PRO A 15 11.18 23.08 14.47
C PRO A 15 10.37 23.41 13.20
N SER A 16 9.14 22.96 13.17
CA SER A 16 8.21 23.08 12.03
C SER A 16 8.62 22.35 10.76
N ARG A 17 9.67 21.54 10.79
CA ARG A 17 10.06 20.70 9.66
C ARG A 17 9.34 19.36 9.70
N TYR A 18 8.79 18.95 8.53
CA TYR A 18 8.29 17.60 8.36
C TYR A 18 9.45 16.61 8.22
N ILE A 19 9.45 15.56 9.02
CA ILE A 19 10.50 14.54 9.04
C ILE A 19 9.90 13.14 9.05
N LYS A 20 10.70 12.18 8.61
CA LYS A 20 10.44 10.76 8.75
C LYS A 20 11.39 10.17 9.78
N ILE A 21 10.85 9.52 10.79
CA ILE A 21 11.58 8.89 11.88
C ILE A 21 11.60 7.39 11.62
N TYR A 22 12.77 6.79 11.69
CA TYR A 22 12.93 5.35 11.57
C TYR A 22 13.31 4.75 12.91
N TYR A 23 12.66 3.67 13.26
CA TYR A 23 13.01 2.83 14.39
C TYR A 23 13.30 1.42 13.90
N SER A 24 14.52 0.92 14.18
CA SER A 24 14.96 -0.40 13.71
C SER A 24 15.61 -1.17 14.84
N THR A 25 15.19 -2.42 14.98
CA THR A 25 15.81 -3.43 15.85
C THR A 25 16.18 -4.65 15.00
N LYS A 26 16.65 -5.72 15.62
CA LYS A 26 16.94 -6.98 14.91
C LYS A 26 15.70 -7.56 14.20
N ASN A 27 14.50 -7.36 14.77
CA ASN A 27 13.28 -8.05 14.34
C ASN A 27 12.24 -7.12 13.70
N ILE A 28 12.37 -5.80 13.87
CA ILE A 28 11.39 -4.84 13.37
C ILE A 28 12.10 -3.62 12.77
N SER A 29 11.60 -3.14 11.65
CA SER A 29 12.03 -1.89 11.04
C SER A 29 10.79 -1.12 10.58
N VAL A 30 10.57 0.02 11.21
CA VAL A 30 9.36 0.83 11.02
C VAL A 30 9.71 2.31 10.91
N TYR A 31 8.75 3.09 10.43
CA TYR A 31 8.86 4.54 10.40
C TYR A 31 7.54 5.20 10.78
N ALA A 32 7.65 6.41 11.31
CA ALA A 32 6.55 7.35 11.48
C ALA A 32 6.90 8.68 10.81
N GLU A 33 5.90 9.44 10.42
CA GLU A 33 6.05 10.75 9.78
C GLU A 33 5.40 11.82 10.66
N GLY A 34 6.08 12.96 10.82
CA GLY A 34 5.56 14.03 11.67
C GLY A 34 6.30 15.34 11.50
N ILE A 35 5.82 16.34 12.24
CA ILE A 35 6.39 17.69 12.29
C ILE A 35 7.13 17.84 13.60
N VAL A 36 8.39 18.30 13.54
CA VAL A 36 9.18 18.60 14.74
C VAL A 36 8.53 19.77 15.48
N GLU A 37 8.13 19.55 16.71
CA GLU A 37 7.58 20.57 17.60
C GLU A 37 8.68 21.27 18.38
N THR A 38 9.49 20.49 19.13
CA THR A 38 10.63 21.01 19.90
C THR A 38 11.87 20.14 19.75
N CYS A 39 13.03 20.73 19.93
CA CYS A 39 14.31 20.03 20.03
C CYS A 39 15.13 20.72 21.14
N GLU A 40 15.10 20.16 22.34
CA GLU A 40 15.74 20.73 23.54
C GLU A 40 16.93 19.87 23.92
N MET A 41 18.07 20.53 24.20
CA MET A 41 19.29 19.87 24.63
C MET A 41 19.72 20.45 25.98
N GLU A 42 19.93 19.58 26.94
CA GLU A 42 20.50 19.95 28.25
C GLU A 42 21.99 20.25 28.13
N ASN A 43 22.41 21.39 28.64
CA ASN A 43 23.76 21.93 28.42
C ASN A 43 24.78 21.68 29.56
N PHE A 44 24.39 21.04 30.66
CA PHE A 44 25.16 21.16 31.94
C PHE A 44 25.65 19.85 32.54
N GLU A 45 25.50 18.72 31.88
CA GLU A 45 25.96 17.45 32.40
C GLU A 45 27.08 16.83 31.54
N MET A 46 27.89 15.98 32.19
CA MET A 46 28.93 15.18 31.51
C MET A 46 28.39 14.27 30.39
N LEU A 47 27.10 13.95 30.47
CA LEU A 47 26.32 13.28 29.46
C LEU A 47 25.22 14.24 28.95
N THR A 48 25.39 14.73 27.73
CA THR A 48 24.39 15.59 27.10
C THR A 48 23.16 14.75 26.76
N LYS A 49 22.03 15.08 27.40
CA LYS A 49 20.72 14.52 27.07
C LYS A 49 19.93 15.51 26.21
N GLY A 50 19.08 15.02 25.36
CA GLY A 50 18.18 15.85 24.57
C GLY A 50 16.81 15.20 24.43
N GLN A 51 15.80 16.04 24.29
CA GLN A 51 14.45 15.65 24.01
C GLN A 51 13.99 16.27 22.69
N ILE A 52 13.40 15.44 21.83
CA ILE A 52 12.82 15.87 20.58
C ILE A 52 11.34 15.50 20.63
N SER A 53 10.46 16.51 20.53
CA SER A 53 9.02 16.30 20.42
C SER A 53 8.61 16.39 18.96
N ILE A 54 7.84 15.40 18.51
CA ILE A 54 7.40 15.30 17.13
C ILE A 54 5.90 15.02 17.13
N LEU A 55 5.15 15.89 16.49
CA LEU A 55 3.71 15.73 16.30
C LEU A 55 3.48 14.86 15.07
N CYS A 56 3.03 13.62 15.28
CA CYS A 56 2.67 12.69 14.22
C CYS A 56 1.15 12.76 14.00
N PRO A 57 0.68 13.18 12.82
CA PRO A 57 -0.75 13.23 12.52
C PRO A 57 -1.37 11.83 12.35
N ASP A 58 -0.56 10.82 12.02
CA ASP A 58 -0.96 9.42 11.99
C ASP A 58 -0.55 8.73 13.30
N ILE A 59 -1.42 7.86 13.80
CA ILE A 59 -1.22 7.13 15.05
C ILE A 59 -0.34 5.88 14.89
N TYR A 60 -0.03 5.50 13.65
CA TYR A 60 0.68 4.26 13.34
C TYR A 60 2.14 4.47 13.02
N TRP A 61 2.93 3.48 13.40
CA TRP A 61 4.24 3.18 12.83
C TRP A 61 4.04 2.22 11.65
N TYR A 62 4.63 2.52 10.50
CA TYR A 62 4.52 1.69 9.30
C TYR A 62 5.79 0.89 9.06
N SER A 63 5.64 -0.39 8.67
CA SER A 63 6.76 -1.19 8.19
C SER A 63 7.50 -0.49 7.04
N THR A 64 8.83 -0.58 7.05
CA THR A 64 9.65 -0.14 5.90
C THR A 64 9.41 -1.00 4.66
N GLU A 65 9.01 -2.25 4.86
CA GLU A 65 8.68 -3.19 3.80
C GLU A 65 7.26 -2.98 3.28
N THR A 66 7.11 -3.09 1.96
CA THR A 66 5.82 -3.04 1.28
C THR A 66 5.41 -4.45 0.92
N GLN A 67 4.19 -4.83 1.29
CA GLN A 67 3.57 -6.09 0.91
C GLN A 67 2.69 -5.89 -0.33
N ILE A 68 2.76 -6.81 -1.27
CA ILE A 68 2.01 -6.74 -2.53
C ILE A 68 1.34 -8.08 -2.78
N ALA A 69 0.02 -8.07 -3.03
CA ALA A 69 -0.71 -9.19 -3.58
C ALA A 69 -1.22 -8.82 -4.97
N GLU A 70 -1.15 -9.75 -5.89
CA GLU A 70 -1.54 -9.53 -7.28
C GLU A 70 -2.56 -10.57 -7.75
N TYR A 71 -3.55 -10.10 -8.48
CA TYR A 71 -4.43 -10.91 -9.31
C TYR A 71 -4.14 -10.62 -10.78
N SER A 72 -3.85 -11.68 -11.51
CA SER A 72 -3.86 -11.68 -12.98
C SER A 72 -4.27 -13.09 -13.44
N LYS A 73 -5.19 -13.17 -14.37
CA LYS A 73 -5.60 -14.46 -14.92
C LYS A 73 -4.52 -15.08 -15.80
N ILE A 74 -3.68 -14.24 -16.41
CA ILE A 74 -2.56 -14.66 -17.25
C ILE A 74 -1.27 -14.41 -16.46
N ARG A 75 -0.59 -15.47 -16.06
CA ARG A 75 0.76 -15.40 -15.49
C ARG A 75 1.75 -15.80 -16.58
N GLY A 76 2.70 -14.93 -16.88
CA GLY A 76 3.83 -15.29 -17.75
C GLY A 76 4.65 -16.40 -17.12
N ALA A 77 4.86 -17.51 -17.84
CA ALA A 77 5.72 -18.63 -17.41
C ALA A 77 6.95 -18.75 -18.31
N PHE A 78 7.39 -17.63 -18.90
CA PHE A 78 8.54 -17.60 -19.79
C PHE A 78 9.85 -17.66 -19.01
N HIS A 79 10.67 -18.68 -19.28
CA HIS A 79 12.04 -18.79 -18.81
C HIS A 79 13.01 -18.78 -19.98
N PHE A 80 14.12 -18.07 -19.86
CA PHE A 80 15.14 -17.90 -20.93
C PHE A 80 15.92 -19.18 -21.28
N ILE A 81 15.81 -20.25 -20.51
CA ILE A 81 16.45 -21.52 -20.79
C ILE A 81 15.48 -22.38 -21.60
N PHE A 82 15.71 -22.49 -22.91
CA PHE A 82 14.98 -23.40 -23.76
C PHE A 82 15.40 -24.84 -23.45
N PRO A 83 14.47 -25.73 -23.09
CA PRO A 83 14.82 -27.15 -22.96
C PRO A 83 15.18 -27.69 -24.35
N ASP A 84 16.21 -28.48 -24.41
CA ASP A 84 16.77 -29.10 -25.64
C ASP A 84 15.93 -30.28 -26.16
N ASN A 85 14.65 -30.32 -25.83
CA ASN A 85 13.71 -31.39 -26.18
C ASN A 85 12.43 -30.80 -26.79
N ASP A 86 11.77 -31.56 -27.66
CA ASP A 86 10.52 -31.21 -28.36
C ASP A 86 9.29 -31.07 -27.45
N GLU A 87 9.46 -30.77 -26.15
CA GLU A 87 8.34 -30.55 -25.24
C GLU A 87 7.74 -29.15 -25.38
N PRO A 88 6.39 -29.02 -25.30
CA PRO A 88 5.74 -27.73 -25.41
C PRO A 88 6.21 -26.78 -24.30
N PHE A 89 6.75 -25.65 -24.68
CA PHE A 89 7.23 -24.63 -23.77
C PHE A 89 6.08 -23.74 -23.28
N PRO A 90 5.76 -23.67 -21.97
CA PRO A 90 4.66 -22.86 -21.47
C PRO A 90 5.06 -21.39 -21.50
N ILE A 91 4.42 -20.61 -22.36
CA ILE A 91 4.59 -19.14 -22.46
C ILE A 91 3.80 -18.43 -21.36
N GLY A 92 2.72 -19.03 -20.86
CA GLY A 92 1.86 -18.51 -19.82
C GLY A 92 0.95 -19.58 -19.21
N GLN A 93 0.52 -19.33 -17.98
CA GLN A 93 -0.44 -20.17 -17.27
C GLN A 93 -1.69 -19.35 -16.95
N TYR A 94 -2.87 -19.96 -17.16
CA TYR A 94 -4.14 -19.38 -16.72
C TYR A 94 -4.35 -19.69 -15.23
N SER A 95 -4.55 -18.64 -14.42
CA SER A 95 -5.03 -18.83 -13.05
C SER A 95 -6.52 -19.11 -13.06
N THR A 96 -6.97 -20.19 -12.45
CA THR A 96 -8.39 -20.52 -12.28
C THR A 96 -9.00 -19.85 -11.05
N GLN A 97 -8.19 -19.27 -10.18
CA GLN A 97 -8.65 -18.64 -8.93
C GLN A 97 -8.65 -17.13 -9.05
N ASN A 98 -9.82 -16.53 -8.77
CA ASN A 98 -10.01 -15.07 -8.75
C ASN A 98 -9.76 -14.51 -7.36
N ILE A 99 -8.76 -15.04 -6.65
CA ILE A 99 -8.46 -14.73 -5.25
C ILE A 99 -7.08 -14.08 -5.15
N MET A 100 -7.00 -13.00 -4.39
CA MET A 100 -5.76 -12.45 -3.86
C MET A 100 -5.69 -12.78 -2.37
N THR A 101 -4.55 -13.28 -1.93
CA THR A 101 -4.26 -13.56 -0.51
C THR A 101 -3.11 -12.67 -0.07
N ILE A 102 -3.27 -12.01 1.07
CA ILE A 102 -2.24 -11.16 1.67
C ILE A 102 -2.27 -11.30 3.18
N VAL A 103 -1.09 -11.28 3.80
CA VAL A 103 -0.95 -11.34 5.25
C VAL A 103 -0.65 -9.95 5.78
N ASN A 104 -1.36 -9.54 6.83
CA ASN A 104 -1.08 -8.33 7.58
C ASN A 104 -0.63 -8.74 9.00
N ASP A 105 0.63 -8.55 9.32
CA ASP A 105 1.20 -8.87 10.63
C ASP A 105 1.03 -7.74 11.66
N GLY A 106 0.45 -6.61 11.24
CA GLY A 106 0.19 -5.45 12.08
C GLY A 106 -1.28 -5.31 12.50
N ASP A 107 -1.61 -4.13 12.97
CA ASP A 107 -2.98 -3.72 13.29
C ASP A 107 -3.84 -3.57 12.03
N GLU A 108 -5.14 -3.40 12.19
CA GLU A 108 -6.05 -3.17 11.08
C GLU A 108 -5.68 -1.90 10.31
N VAL A 109 -5.49 -2.02 9.00
CA VAL A 109 -4.98 -0.94 8.15
C VAL A 109 -5.68 -0.87 6.81
N GLY A 110 -5.82 0.34 6.26
CA GLY A 110 -6.20 0.55 4.87
C GLY A 110 -5.04 0.26 3.92
N PHE A 111 -5.37 0.06 2.65
CA PHE A 111 -4.43 -0.30 1.60
C PHE A 111 -4.61 0.55 0.33
N ILE A 112 -3.72 0.38 -0.63
CA ILE A 112 -3.86 0.91 -1.98
C ILE A 112 -4.20 -0.25 -2.90
N LEU A 113 -5.23 -0.07 -3.71
CA LEU A 113 -5.64 -1.03 -4.74
C LEU A 113 -5.47 -0.37 -6.11
N GLU A 114 -4.70 -1.00 -6.98
CA GLU A 114 -4.54 -0.61 -8.37
C GLU A 114 -5.27 -1.62 -9.25
N ILE A 115 -6.19 -1.15 -10.08
CA ILE A 115 -6.92 -1.96 -11.06
C ILE A 115 -6.53 -1.46 -12.44
N SER A 116 -5.96 -2.32 -13.26
CA SER A 116 -5.48 -1.99 -14.60
C SER A 116 -5.85 -3.09 -15.60
N GLY A 117 -5.55 -2.85 -16.88
CA GLY A 117 -5.92 -3.74 -17.96
C GLY A 117 -7.32 -3.43 -18.49
N GLY A 118 -7.79 -4.18 -19.45
CA GLY A 118 -9.07 -3.98 -20.10
C GLY A 118 -9.08 -4.62 -21.49
N PRO A 119 -10.22 -4.55 -22.18
CA PRO A 119 -11.50 -3.94 -21.76
C PRO A 119 -12.18 -4.74 -20.65
N ALA A 120 -12.75 -4.04 -19.67
CA ALA A 120 -13.50 -4.63 -18.57
C ALA A 120 -14.60 -3.67 -18.08
N LYS A 121 -15.57 -4.19 -17.32
CA LYS A 121 -16.71 -3.40 -16.84
C LYS A 121 -17.04 -3.73 -15.40
N ASN A 122 -17.29 -2.68 -14.62
CA ASN A 122 -17.73 -2.74 -13.23
C ASN A 122 -16.86 -3.66 -12.35
N PRO A 123 -15.56 -3.39 -12.22
CA PRO A 123 -14.69 -4.20 -11.37
C PRO A 123 -15.17 -4.14 -9.92
N THR A 124 -15.10 -5.27 -9.26
CA THR A 124 -15.57 -5.44 -7.87
C THR A 124 -14.56 -6.26 -7.09
N ILE A 125 -14.23 -5.81 -5.90
CA ILE A 125 -13.37 -6.50 -4.95
C ILE A 125 -14.21 -6.86 -3.73
N TYR A 126 -14.27 -8.13 -3.39
CA TYR A 126 -14.98 -8.68 -2.22
C TYR A 126 -14.00 -9.16 -1.17
N ASN A 127 -14.27 -8.85 0.08
CA ASN A 127 -13.63 -9.52 1.20
C ASN A 127 -14.27 -10.89 1.42
N ALA A 128 -13.47 -11.95 1.34
CA ALA A 128 -13.95 -13.34 1.46
C ALA A 128 -14.51 -13.69 2.85
N ALA A 129 -14.12 -12.94 3.89
CA ALA A 129 -14.54 -13.22 5.28
C ALA A 129 -15.78 -12.45 5.70
N THR A 130 -16.02 -11.25 5.15
CA THR A 130 -17.08 -10.34 5.60
C THR A 130 -18.17 -10.13 4.56
N ASP A 131 -17.97 -10.61 3.33
CA ASP A 131 -18.81 -10.33 2.14
C ASP A 131 -18.92 -8.82 1.80
N GLU A 132 -18.16 -7.97 2.49
CA GLU A 132 -18.05 -6.56 2.15
C GLU A 132 -17.36 -6.38 0.81
N TYR A 133 -17.72 -5.33 0.09
CA TYR A 133 -17.18 -5.11 -1.26
C TYR A 133 -16.96 -3.63 -1.58
N MET A 134 -16.09 -3.40 -2.55
CA MET A 134 -15.97 -2.14 -3.30
C MET A 134 -16.23 -2.43 -4.77
N GLN A 135 -17.15 -1.70 -5.39
CA GLN A 135 -17.46 -1.79 -6.82
C GLN A 135 -17.37 -0.41 -7.48
N ILE A 136 -16.64 -0.34 -8.57
CA ILE A 136 -16.54 0.87 -9.40
C ILE A 136 -17.39 0.70 -10.65
N LEU A 137 -18.33 1.62 -10.86
CA LEU A 137 -19.17 1.61 -12.08
C LEU A 137 -18.42 2.17 -13.28
N GLY A 138 -18.66 1.54 -14.41
CA GLY A 138 -18.23 1.99 -15.72
C GLY A 138 -17.18 1.11 -16.37
N ASP A 139 -16.76 1.56 -17.55
CA ASP A 139 -15.83 0.83 -18.41
C ASP A 139 -14.37 1.18 -18.06
N ILE A 140 -13.54 0.15 -18.01
CA ILE A 140 -12.09 0.25 -17.99
C ILE A 140 -11.61 -0.07 -19.40
N LYS A 141 -10.87 0.87 -19.99
CA LYS A 141 -10.23 0.70 -21.28
C LYS A 141 -8.82 0.18 -21.11
N ASP A 142 -8.26 -0.33 -22.18
CA ASP A 142 -6.84 -0.69 -22.22
C ASP A 142 -5.97 0.57 -21.95
N GLY A 143 -4.99 0.43 -21.07
CA GLY A 143 -4.16 1.53 -20.61
C GLY A 143 -4.71 2.35 -19.44
N ASP A 144 -5.96 2.14 -19.01
CA ASP A 144 -6.52 2.78 -17.82
C ASP A 144 -5.89 2.19 -16.55
N VAL A 145 -5.70 3.03 -15.52
CA VAL A 145 -5.35 2.62 -14.17
C VAL A 145 -6.29 3.28 -13.17
N ILE A 146 -7.05 2.47 -12.44
CA ILE A 146 -7.85 2.94 -11.30
C ILE A 146 -7.06 2.70 -10.02
N THR A 147 -6.84 3.76 -9.25
CA THR A 147 -6.19 3.69 -7.94
C THR A 147 -7.21 4.02 -6.85
N ILE A 148 -7.40 3.09 -5.92
CA ILE A 148 -8.26 3.23 -4.76
C ILE A 148 -7.37 3.25 -3.51
N THR A 149 -7.46 4.29 -2.71
CA THR A 149 -6.81 4.37 -1.40
C THR A 149 -7.88 4.25 -0.32
N THR A 150 -7.76 3.23 0.53
CA THR A 150 -8.72 2.99 1.62
C THR A 150 -8.21 3.46 2.98
N LYS A 151 -7.00 4.06 3.03
CA LYS A 151 -6.37 4.53 4.27
C LYS A 151 -7.24 5.56 4.97
N THR A 152 -7.31 5.45 6.30
CA THR A 152 -8.00 6.43 7.14
C THR A 152 -7.45 7.84 6.90
N GLY A 153 -8.33 8.82 6.77
CA GLY A 153 -7.94 10.21 6.47
C GLY A 153 -7.56 10.49 5.01
N ASN A 154 -7.41 9.45 4.16
CA ASN A 154 -7.02 9.61 2.75
C ASN A 154 -7.77 8.62 1.86
N LYS A 155 -9.10 8.66 1.87
CA LYS A 155 -9.94 7.80 1.03
C LYS A 155 -10.14 8.44 -0.33
N THR A 156 -9.61 7.83 -1.39
CA THR A 156 -9.67 8.38 -2.76
C THR A 156 -9.93 7.27 -3.78
N VAL A 157 -10.55 7.65 -4.88
CA VAL A 157 -10.70 6.80 -6.08
C VAL A 157 -10.36 7.64 -7.29
N THR A 158 -9.29 7.31 -7.98
CA THR A 158 -8.81 8.03 -9.15
C THR A 158 -8.71 7.12 -10.36
N LEU A 159 -8.91 7.67 -11.53
CA LEU A 159 -8.69 7.06 -12.83
C LEU A 159 -7.60 7.84 -13.55
N GLU A 160 -6.53 7.16 -13.90
CA GLU A 160 -5.55 7.66 -14.86
C GLU A 160 -5.89 7.09 -16.24
N ARG A 161 -6.11 7.98 -17.20
CA ARG A 161 -6.36 7.67 -18.60
C ARG A 161 -5.57 8.63 -19.48
N GLU A 162 -4.75 8.09 -20.38
CA GLU A 162 -3.91 8.89 -21.29
C GLU A 162 -3.04 9.94 -20.55
N GLY A 163 -2.54 9.58 -19.37
CA GLY A 163 -1.72 10.47 -18.52
C GLY A 163 -2.50 11.53 -17.73
N VAL A 164 -3.84 11.54 -17.84
CA VAL A 164 -4.71 12.46 -17.08
C VAL A 164 -5.30 11.73 -15.88
N VAL A 165 -5.08 12.24 -14.68
CA VAL A 165 -5.64 11.71 -13.43
C VAL A 165 -6.94 12.43 -13.09
N THR A 166 -8.03 11.69 -12.95
CA THR A 166 -9.36 12.22 -12.62
C THR A 166 -9.89 11.54 -11.36
N ASN A 167 -10.49 12.33 -10.46
CA ASN A 167 -11.20 11.78 -9.31
C ASN A 167 -12.55 11.18 -9.77
N ILE A 168 -12.73 9.89 -9.51
CA ILE A 168 -13.94 9.14 -9.88
C ILE A 168 -14.66 8.51 -8.67
N ILE A 169 -14.50 9.09 -7.48
CA ILE A 169 -15.12 8.58 -6.24
C ILE A 169 -16.65 8.44 -6.37
N ASN A 170 -17.28 9.26 -7.20
CA ASN A 170 -18.72 9.20 -7.52
C ASN A 170 -19.13 7.94 -8.30
N ARG A 171 -18.17 7.17 -8.86
CA ARG A 171 -18.41 5.87 -9.48
C ARG A 171 -18.40 4.70 -8.49
N LEU A 172 -18.03 4.95 -7.23
CA LEU A 172 -18.14 3.94 -6.19
C LEU A 172 -19.62 3.67 -5.92
N VAL A 173 -20.06 2.42 -6.04
CA VAL A 173 -21.46 2.01 -5.88
C VAL A 173 -21.94 2.32 -4.46
N SER A 174 -23.16 2.84 -4.34
CA SER A 174 -23.83 2.97 -3.04
C SER A 174 -23.92 1.60 -2.37
N GLY A 175 -23.49 1.50 -1.11
CA GLY A 175 -23.35 0.24 -0.38
C GLY A 175 -21.96 -0.39 -0.45
N SER A 176 -21.02 0.19 -1.18
CA SER A 176 -19.61 -0.19 -1.09
C SER A 176 -19.04 0.18 0.29
N THR A 177 -18.27 -0.74 0.88
CA THR A 177 -17.55 -0.53 2.15
C THR A 177 -16.08 -0.27 1.84
N TRP A 178 -15.47 0.71 2.52
CA TRP A 178 -14.03 0.91 2.44
C TRP A 178 -13.30 -0.25 3.11
N LEU A 179 -12.84 -1.20 2.30
CA LEU A 179 -12.21 -2.42 2.76
C LEU A 179 -10.90 -2.12 3.50
N THR A 180 -10.62 -2.91 4.54
CA THR A 180 -9.39 -2.87 5.33
C THR A 180 -8.75 -4.25 5.39
N LEU A 181 -7.49 -4.32 5.78
CA LEU A 181 -6.79 -5.54 6.12
C LEU A 181 -6.87 -5.76 7.63
N LYS A 182 -7.48 -6.84 8.03
CA LYS A 182 -7.44 -7.33 9.42
C LYS A 182 -6.10 -7.99 9.70
N GLN A 183 -5.72 -8.10 10.96
CA GLN A 183 -4.55 -8.88 11.34
C GLN A 183 -4.67 -10.35 10.87
N GLY A 184 -3.59 -10.90 10.35
CA GLY A 184 -3.52 -12.24 9.79
C GLY A 184 -3.80 -12.31 8.29
N GLU A 185 -4.25 -13.47 7.84
CA GLU A 185 -4.51 -13.74 6.42
C GLU A 185 -5.81 -13.08 5.96
N ASN A 186 -5.72 -12.31 4.86
CA ASN A 186 -6.87 -11.66 4.21
C ASN A 186 -7.02 -12.20 2.77
N LYS A 187 -8.24 -12.52 2.38
CA LYS A 187 -8.57 -13.04 1.06
C LYS A 187 -9.59 -12.15 0.38
N PHE A 188 -9.28 -11.75 -0.85
CA PHE A 188 -10.16 -10.91 -1.66
C PHE A 188 -10.47 -11.58 -2.98
N TYR A 189 -11.76 -11.63 -3.34
CA TYR A 189 -12.20 -12.05 -4.66
C TYR A 189 -12.26 -10.88 -5.61
N VAL A 190 -11.72 -11.07 -6.81
CA VAL A 190 -11.84 -10.11 -7.91
C VAL A 190 -12.97 -10.56 -8.84
N ARG A 191 -13.89 -9.66 -9.15
CA ARG A 191 -14.98 -9.87 -10.11
C ARG A 191 -15.10 -8.68 -11.06
N ALA A 192 -15.76 -8.89 -12.18
CA ALA A 192 -16.18 -7.85 -13.10
C ALA A 192 -17.46 -8.31 -13.80
N SER A 193 -18.30 -7.38 -14.23
CA SER A 193 -19.48 -7.73 -15.03
C SER A 193 -19.07 -8.31 -16.39
N GLU A 194 -18.00 -7.77 -16.98
CA GLU A 194 -17.40 -8.20 -18.23
C GLU A 194 -15.88 -8.03 -18.18
N GLY A 195 -15.13 -8.84 -18.94
CA GLY A 195 -13.70 -8.66 -19.15
C GLY A 195 -12.81 -8.99 -17.94
N LEU A 196 -13.26 -9.82 -16.98
CA LEU A 196 -12.46 -10.20 -15.80
C LEU A 196 -11.08 -10.77 -16.17
N SER A 197 -10.98 -11.48 -17.29
CA SER A 197 -9.72 -12.09 -17.74
C SER A 197 -8.67 -11.07 -18.19
N SER A 198 -9.09 -9.86 -18.54
CA SER A 198 -8.20 -8.78 -18.98
C SER A 198 -7.72 -7.91 -17.81
N LEU A 199 -8.33 -8.05 -16.61
CA LEU A 199 -7.97 -7.26 -15.46
C LEU A 199 -6.70 -7.78 -14.77
N LYS A 200 -5.92 -6.81 -14.28
CA LYS A 200 -4.83 -6.98 -13.33
C LYS A 200 -5.17 -6.15 -12.11
N VAL A 201 -5.08 -6.74 -10.94
CA VAL A 201 -5.35 -6.05 -9.68
C VAL A 201 -4.15 -6.23 -8.76
N ARG A 202 -3.65 -5.12 -8.21
CA ARG A 202 -2.56 -5.11 -7.23
C ARG A 202 -3.07 -4.49 -5.95
N LEU A 203 -2.90 -5.19 -4.85
CA LEU A 203 -3.14 -4.70 -3.51
C LEU A 203 -1.79 -4.43 -2.86
N ILE A 204 -1.60 -3.22 -2.39
CA ILE A 204 -0.33 -2.72 -1.85
C ILE A 204 -0.58 -2.19 -0.44
N HIS A 205 0.13 -2.71 0.54
CA HIS A 205 0.04 -2.21 1.92
C HIS A 205 1.40 -2.24 2.63
N ARG A 206 1.43 -1.62 3.80
CA ARG A 206 2.49 -1.74 4.80
C ARG A 206 1.83 -2.11 6.12
N ASN A 207 2.42 -3.05 6.85
CA ASN A 207 1.97 -3.35 8.19
C ASN A 207 2.03 -2.08 9.04
N ALA A 208 1.00 -1.87 9.85
CA ALA A 208 0.87 -0.72 10.73
C ALA A 208 0.84 -1.19 12.18
N TYR A 209 1.47 -0.45 13.08
CA TYR A 209 1.59 -0.79 14.50
C TYR A 209 1.27 0.43 15.35
N LEU A 210 0.41 0.29 16.36
CA LEU A 210 0.10 1.34 17.33
C LEU A 210 1.26 1.65 18.28
N GLY A 211 2.23 0.74 18.40
CA GLY A 211 3.43 0.88 19.19
C GLY A 211 4.55 -0.05 18.74
N VAL A 212 5.78 0.26 19.10
CA VAL A 212 7.01 -0.46 18.71
C VAL A 212 7.98 -0.57 19.88
#